data_3590c2e91f65473042b76fd65cdb58d8
#
_entry.id   3590c2e91f65473042b76fd65cdb58d8
#
_cell.length_a   1.000
_cell.length_b   1.000
_cell.length_c   1.000
_cell.angle_alpha   90.00
_cell.angle_beta   90.00
_cell.angle_gamma   90.00
#
_symmetry.space_group_name_H-M   'P 1'
#
loop_
_entity.id
_entity.type
_entity.pdbx_description
1 polymer ?
#
loop_
_entity_poly.entity_id
_entity_poly.type
_entity_poly.pdbx_seq_one_letter_code
_entity_poly.pdbx_strand_id
1 'polypeptide(L)'
;MSRKIVIGSRESKLAVIQTEMVKKYIETNCPQMQVEVLTMKTTGDVILDRTLDQVGGKGLFVKELDKALMDRRSDLSVHSLKDMPMKVPEELPLVAFSRREDPRDVLVLPQGMSELNFDKPIGCSSKRRILQLQELYPQATFATVRGNVLTRLRKLDEGNFSALILAAAGLKRLGLEERISRFLEPEEMIPAAGQGILGIQGRAGEDYRFLDTYNDADARDCALCERAFVRILDGGCSSPVAAHALSLIHI
;
A
#
# COMPACT_ATOMS: atom_id res chain seq x y z
N MET A 1 12.67 5.95 -32.83
CA MET A 1 13.21 6.60 -31.62
C MET A 1 12.68 5.84 -30.43
N SER A 2 13.53 5.44 -29.48
CA SER A 2 13.07 4.83 -28.22
C SER A 2 12.34 5.88 -27.39
N ARG A 3 11.13 5.58 -26.93
CA ARG A 3 10.39 6.45 -26.00
C ARG A 3 10.97 6.21 -24.59
N LYS A 4 11.43 7.26 -23.94
CA LYS A 4 11.86 7.23 -22.55
C LYS A 4 10.66 7.46 -21.64
N ILE A 5 10.51 6.60 -20.62
CA ILE A 5 9.48 6.70 -19.57
C ILE A 5 10.19 6.87 -18.23
N VAL A 6 9.79 7.85 -17.44
CA VAL A 6 10.28 8.07 -16.09
C VAL A 6 9.18 7.74 -15.09
N ILE A 7 9.44 6.78 -14.18
CA ILE A 7 8.49 6.37 -13.14
C ILE A 7 8.90 6.97 -11.80
N GLY A 8 8.04 7.79 -11.22
CA GLY A 8 8.19 8.32 -9.87
C GLY A 8 7.93 7.26 -8.80
N SER A 9 8.79 7.21 -7.80
CA SER A 9 8.72 6.31 -6.65
C SER A 9 9.11 7.00 -5.36
N ARG A 10 8.54 6.54 -4.24
CA ARG A 10 9.11 6.85 -2.91
C ARG A 10 10.43 6.11 -2.72
N GLU A 11 11.30 6.65 -1.85
CA GLU A 11 12.61 6.02 -1.55
C GLU A 11 12.52 4.75 -0.69
N SER A 12 11.36 4.42 -0.10
CA SER A 12 11.24 3.22 0.74
C SER A 12 11.50 1.95 -0.08
N LYS A 13 12.20 0.97 0.49
CA LYS A 13 12.57 -0.28 -0.21
C LYS A 13 11.35 -0.95 -0.85
N LEU A 14 10.20 -0.99 -0.15
CA LEU A 14 8.97 -1.57 -0.70
C LEU A 14 8.48 -0.76 -1.92
N ALA A 15 8.46 0.57 -1.85
CA ALA A 15 8.00 1.39 -2.97
C ALA A 15 8.91 1.24 -4.21
N VAL A 16 10.22 1.19 -4.00
CA VAL A 16 11.19 0.95 -5.08
C VAL A 16 10.95 -0.43 -5.72
N ILE A 17 10.78 -1.49 -4.93
CA ILE A 17 10.45 -2.83 -5.45
C ILE A 17 9.17 -2.81 -6.28
N GLN A 18 8.13 -2.15 -5.77
CA GLN A 18 6.85 -2.02 -6.49
C GLN A 18 7.01 -1.29 -7.83
N THR A 19 7.84 -0.26 -7.85
CA THR A 19 8.15 0.51 -9.06
C THR A 19 8.97 -0.33 -10.05
N GLU A 20 9.96 -1.07 -9.57
CA GLU A 20 10.76 -1.99 -10.40
C GLU A 20 9.91 -3.12 -11.01
N MET A 21 8.86 -3.58 -10.34
CA MET A 21 7.90 -4.55 -10.91
C MET A 21 7.22 -3.96 -12.15
N VAL A 22 6.75 -2.70 -12.07
CA VAL A 22 6.12 -2.01 -13.21
C VAL A 22 7.14 -1.72 -14.31
N LYS A 23 8.33 -1.25 -13.96
CA LYS A 23 9.43 -1.04 -14.90
C LYS A 23 9.75 -2.32 -15.67
N LYS A 24 9.98 -3.42 -14.97
CA LYS A 24 10.27 -4.73 -15.58
C LYS A 24 9.17 -5.16 -16.54
N TYR A 25 7.90 -4.95 -16.16
CA TYR A 25 6.78 -5.25 -17.04
C TYR A 25 6.85 -4.42 -18.34
N ILE A 26 7.05 -3.09 -18.24
CA ILE A 26 7.13 -2.22 -19.42
C ILE A 26 8.30 -2.63 -20.32
N GLU A 27 9.49 -2.83 -19.77
CA GLU A 27 10.69 -3.21 -20.53
C GLU A 27 10.55 -4.58 -21.21
N THR A 28 9.83 -5.52 -20.57
CA THR A 28 9.58 -6.86 -21.11
C THR A 28 8.57 -6.83 -22.26
N ASN A 29 7.48 -6.07 -22.11
CA ASN A 29 6.37 -6.07 -23.08
C ASN A 29 6.49 -4.97 -24.14
N CYS A 30 7.34 -3.97 -23.90
CA CYS A 30 7.57 -2.83 -24.79
C CYS A 30 9.09 -2.57 -24.93
N PRO A 31 9.86 -3.48 -25.61
CA PRO A 31 11.33 -3.40 -25.66
C PRO A 31 11.87 -2.12 -26.30
N GLN A 32 11.04 -1.40 -27.04
CA GLN A 32 11.37 -0.09 -27.63
C GLN A 32 11.31 1.06 -26.62
N MET A 33 10.84 0.82 -25.39
CA MET A 33 10.78 1.81 -24.33
C MET A 33 11.97 1.64 -23.38
N GLN A 34 12.55 2.75 -22.97
CA GLN A 34 13.56 2.81 -21.89
C GLN A 34 12.90 3.36 -20.64
N VAL A 35 13.04 2.66 -19.51
CA VAL A 35 12.39 3.05 -18.27
C VAL A 35 13.42 3.44 -17.22
N GLU A 36 13.28 4.66 -16.69
CA GLU A 36 14.06 5.14 -15.54
C GLU A 36 13.16 5.27 -14.30
N VAL A 37 13.75 5.10 -13.13
CA VAL A 37 13.08 5.31 -11.84
C VAL A 37 13.61 6.58 -11.19
N LEU A 38 12.70 7.49 -10.87
CA LEU A 38 12.97 8.71 -10.13
C LEU A 38 12.48 8.54 -8.69
N THR A 39 13.39 8.34 -7.76
CA THR A 39 13.06 8.22 -6.34
C THR A 39 13.01 9.59 -5.66
N MET A 40 12.09 9.73 -4.70
CA MET A 40 11.96 10.95 -3.91
C MET A 40 11.48 10.67 -2.49
N LYS A 41 11.89 11.51 -1.55
CA LYS A 41 11.38 11.51 -0.17
C LYS A 41 10.04 12.22 -0.16
N THR A 42 9.06 11.63 0.51
CA THR A 42 7.78 12.28 0.74
C THR A 42 7.69 12.83 2.16
N THR A 43 6.81 13.80 2.35
CA THR A 43 6.53 14.38 3.67
C THR A 43 6.18 13.30 4.70
N GLY A 44 5.42 12.27 4.29
CA GLY A 44 5.07 11.14 5.15
C GLY A 44 6.25 10.22 5.52
N ASP A 45 7.34 10.22 4.73
CA ASP A 45 8.57 9.48 5.05
C ASP A 45 9.47 10.25 6.03
N VAL A 46 9.37 11.57 6.06
CA VAL A 46 10.20 12.44 6.93
C VAL A 46 9.60 12.58 8.32
N ILE A 47 8.28 12.75 8.43
CA ILE A 47 7.61 12.99 9.72
C ILE A 47 7.30 11.64 10.39
N LEU A 48 8.13 11.23 11.34
CA LEU A 48 8.01 9.98 12.08
C LEU A 48 7.61 10.14 13.55
N ASP A 49 7.63 11.36 14.07
CA ASP A 49 7.40 11.72 15.49
C ASP A 49 5.92 11.94 15.83
N ARG A 50 5.05 12.12 14.82
CA ARG A 50 3.61 12.38 14.98
C ARG A 50 2.77 11.34 14.24
N THR A 51 1.52 11.14 14.68
CA THR A 51 0.57 10.30 13.94
C THR A 51 0.13 10.99 12.66
N LEU A 52 -0.24 10.23 11.62
CA LEU A 52 -0.69 10.79 10.33
C LEU A 52 -1.90 11.72 10.49
N ASP A 53 -2.77 11.44 11.47
CA ASP A 53 -3.94 12.27 11.80
C ASP A 53 -3.53 13.65 12.35
N GLN A 54 -2.45 13.71 13.13
CA GLN A 54 -1.95 14.95 13.74
C GLN A 54 -1.17 15.83 12.74
N VAL A 55 -0.62 15.26 11.71
CA VAL A 55 0.11 15.99 10.65
C VAL A 55 -0.84 16.72 9.70
N GLY A 56 -2.16 16.40 9.77
CA GLY A 56 -3.23 17.20 9.15
C GLY A 56 -3.27 17.20 7.63
N GLY A 57 -2.69 16.23 6.95
CA GLY A 57 -2.62 16.25 5.49
C GLY A 57 -3.16 14.99 4.80
N LYS A 58 -4.22 15.14 4.02
CA LYS A 58 -4.56 14.15 2.99
C LYS A 58 -3.40 14.12 1.98
N GLY A 59 -2.92 12.93 1.61
CA GLY A 59 -1.92 12.77 0.56
C GLY A 59 -0.46 13.00 0.98
N LEU A 60 -0.07 12.79 2.23
CA LEU A 60 1.31 12.94 2.72
C LEU A 60 2.35 12.08 1.99
N PHE A 61 1.92 11.05 1.28
CA PHE A 61 2.77 10.13 0.53
C PHE A 61 2.70 10.33 -0.98
N VAL A 62 1.84 11.24 -1.48
CA VAL A 62 1.62 11.41 -2.93
C VAL A 62 1.98 12.80 -3.44
N LYS A 63 2.01 13.85 -2.59
CA LYS A 63 2.20 15.24 -3.01
C LYS A 63 3.44 15.47 -3.87
N GLU A 64 4.57 14.91 -3.47
CA GLU A 64 5.83 15.06 -4.17
C GLU A 64 5.82 14.32 -5.51
N LEU A 65 5.14 13.16 -5.56
CA LEU A 65 4.92 12.37 -6.76
C LEU A 65 3.96 13.07 -7.72
N ASP A 66 2.83 13.60 -7.20
CA ASP A 66 1.89 14.41 -7.97
C ASP A 66 2.59 15.62 -8.59
N LYS A 67 3.41 16.33 -7.79
CA LYS A 67 4.20 17.44 -8.30
C LYS A 67 5.17 17.02 -9.40
N ALA A 68 5.85 15.88 -9.25
CA ALA A 68 6.76 15.36 -10.27
C ALA A 68 6.04 15.04 -11.58
N LEU A 69 4.80 14.50 -11.52
CA LEU A 69 3.94 14.29 -12.69
C LEU A 69 3.55 15.63 -13.35
N MET A 70 3.08 16.60 -12.55
CA MET A 70 2.68 17.91 -13.06
C MET A 70 3.84 18.67 -13.71
N ASP A 71 5.01 18.64 -13.07
CA ASP A 71 6.26 19.27 -13.57
C ASP A 71 6.91 18.47 -14.71
N ARG A 72 6.30 17.37 -15.18
CA ARG A 72 6.83 16.48 -16.23
C ARG A 72 8.22 15.89 -15.91
N ARG A 73 8.57 15.78 -14.63
CA ARG A 73 9.79 15.10 -14.18
C ARG A 73 9.61 13.57 -14.14
N SER A 74 8.37 13.10 -14.02
CA SER A 74 7.99 11.71 -14.22
C SER A 74 6.79 11.61 -15.17
N ASP A 75 6.62 10.46 -15.79
CA ASP A 75 5.50 10.14 -16.68
C ASP A 75 4.44 9.32 -15.96
N LEU A 76 4.88 8.49 -15.02
CA LEU A 76 4.05 7.64 -14.17
C LEU A 76 4.48 7.78 -12.72
N SER A 77 3.58 7.43 -11.80
CA SER A 77 3.91 7.17 -10.39
C SER A 77 3.26 5.86 -9.95
N VAL A 78 4.00 5.06 -9.15
CA VAL A 78 3.53 3.78 -8.64
C VAL A 78 3.22 3.89 -7.16
N HIS A 79 2.02 3.43 -6.78
CA HIS A 79 1.52 3.52 -5.42
C HIS A 79 0.96 2.19 -4.91
N SER A 80 1.15 1.89 -3.63
CA SER A 80 0.23 0.97 -2.94
C SER A 80 -1.13 1.64 -2.90
N LEU A 81 -2.13 1.09 -3.58
CA LEU A 81 -3.41 1.76 -3.81
C LEU A 81 -4.14 2.15 -2.52
N LYS A 82 -4.02 1.33 -1.47
CA LYS A 82 -4.61 1.61 -0.15
C LYS A 82 -4.08 2.88 0.51
N ASP A 83 -2.88 3.34 0.14
CA ASP A 83 -2.24 4.52 0.71
C ASP A 83 -2.58 5.79 -0.07
N MET A 84 -3.27 5.66 -1.20
CA MET A 84 -3.72 6.79 -2.01
C MET A 84 -4.98 7.45 -1.43
N PRO A 85 -5.11 8.77 -1.53
CA PRO A 85 -6.35 9.47 -1.22
C PRO A 85 -7.54 8.85 -1.97
N MET A 86 -8.72 8.79 -1.33
CA MET A 86 -9.93 8.25 -1.97
C MET A 86 -10.37 9.08 -3.18
N LYS A 87 -10.07 10.38 -3.19
CA LYS A 87 -10.20 11.25 -4.37
C LYS A 87 -8.81 11.55 -4.89
N VAL A 88 -8.59 11.29 -6.16
CA VAL A 88 -7.39 11.70 -6.90
C VAL A 88 -7.70 12.92 -7.75
N PRO A 89 -6.73 13.82 -8.04
CA PRO A 89 -6.94 14.93 -8.96
C PRO A 89 -7.40 14.44 -10.34
N GLU A 90 -8.30 15.16 -10.98
CA GLU A 90 -8.78 14.81 -12.34
C GLU A 90 -7.65 14.87 -13.38
N GLU A 91 -6.69 15.75 -13.15
CA GLU A 91 -5.50 15.92 -14.00
C GLU A 91 -4.49 14.76 -13.84
N LEU A 92 -4.58 14.01 -12.74
CA LEU A 92 -3.67 12.92 -12.41
C LEU A 92 -4.45 11.62 -12.09
N PRO A 93 -5.19 11.05 -13.04
CA PRO A 93 -5.98 9.83 -12.82
C PRO A 93 -5.11 8.60 -12.56
N LEU A 94 -5.73 7.57 -11.97
CA LEU A 94 -5.20 6.21 -12.01
C LEU A 94 -5.42 5.66 -13.42
N VAL A 95 -4.34 5.31 -14.10
CA VAL A 95 -4.34 4.87 -15.52
C VAL A 95 -4.23 3.36 -15.66
N ALA A 96 -3.76 2.65 -14.62
CA ALA A 96 -3.74 1.20 -14.57
C ALA A 96 -3.74 0.67 -13.14
N PHE A 97 -4.15 -0.59 -12.98
CA PHE A 97 -4.20 -1.33 -11.71
C PHE A 97 -3.49 -2.67 -11.91
N SER A 98 -2.61 -3.03 -10.98
CA SER A 98 -2.00 -4.36 -11.02
C SER A 98 -3.02 -5.43 -10.66
N ARG A 99 -2.75 -6.68 -11.06
CA ARG A 99 -3.37 -7.82 -10.41
C ARG A 99 -3.24 -7.69 -8.89
N ARG A 100 -4.29 -8.08 -8.15
CA ARG A 100 -4.29 -8.05 -6.69
C ARG A 100 -3.36 -9.13 -6.14
N GLU A 101 -2.39 -8.74 -5.32
CA GLU A 101 -1.65 -9.63 -4.44
C GLU A 101 -2.51 -9.91 -3.20
N ASP A 102 -2.12 -10.90 -2.38
CA ASP A 102 -2.82 -11.30 -1.16
C ASP A 102 -3.33 -10.09 -0.35
N PRO A 103 -4.66 -9.89 -0.25
CA PRO A 103 -5.24 -8.72 0.40
C PRO A 103 -5.21 -8.79 1.93
N ARG A 104 -4.92 -9.98 2.51
CA ARG A 104 -5.02 -10.22 3.94
C ARG A 104 -4.06 -9.36 4.76
N ASP A 105 -4.49 -9.07 5.96
CA ASP A 105 -3.59 -8.63 7.02
C ASP A 105 -2.94 -9.86 7.67
N VAL A 106 -1.77 -9.68 8.26
CA VAL A 106 -1.02 -10.76 8.90
C VAL A 106 -0.49 -10.33 10.26
N LEU A 107 -0.47 -11.28 11.17
CA LEU A 107 0.22 -11.16 12.45
C LEU A 107 1.67 -11.63 12.27
N VAL A 108 2.59 -10.82 12.76
CA VAL A 108 4.03 -11.09 12.75
C VAL A 108 4.54 -11.05 14.18
N LEU A 109 5.08 -12.15 14.66
CA LEU A 109 5.71 -12.28 15.98
C LEU A 109 7.21 -11.89 15.92
N PRO A 110 7.83 -11.57 17.06
CA PRO A 110 9.29 -11.45 17.15
C PRO A 110 9.96 -12.74 16.68
N GLN A 111 11.17 -12.63 16.14
CA GLN A 111 11.92 -13.82 15.72
C GLN A 111 12.10 -14.82 16.86
N GLY A 112 11.84 -16.09 16.57
CA GLY A 112 11.96 -17.18 17.53
C GLY A 112 10.77 -17.36 18.49
N MET A 113 9.76 -16.49 18.39
CA MET A 113 8.52 -16.62 19.18
C MET A 113 7.44 -17.33 18.37
N SER A 114 6.69 -18.22 19.05
CA SER A 114 5.57 -18.97 18.46
C SER A 114 4.21 -18.51 18.98
N GLU A 115 4.17 -17.75 20.05
CA GLU A 115 2.94 -17.32 20.73
C GLU A 115 2.92 -15.82 21.01
N LEU A 116 1.72 -15.26 21.10
CA LEU A 116 1.48 -13.86 21.42
C LEU A 116 1.62 -13.63 22.94
N ASN A 117 2.49 -12.70 23.31
CA ASN A 117 2.63 -12.28 24.71
C ASN A 117 1.79 -11.02 24.97
N PHE A 118 0.75 -11.12 25.77
CA PHE A 118 -0.15 -10.00 26.10
C PHE A 118 0.40 -9.01 27.14
N ASP A 119 1.56 -9.27 27.74
CA ASP A 119 2.25 -8.31 28.63
C ASP A 119 2.82 -7.11 27.86
N LYS A 120 2.96 -7.24 26.54
CA LYS A 120 3.42 -6.18 25.64
C LYS A 120 2.34 -5.82 24.63
N PRO A 121 2.31 -4.55 24.16
CA PRO A 121 1.30 -4.14 23.19
C PRO A 121 1.57 -4.76 21.81
N ILE A 122 0.49 -4.94 21.04
CA ILE A 122 0.56 -5.18 19.60
C ILE A 122 0.86 -3.84 18.90
N GLY A 123 1.91 -3.81 18.09
CA GLY A 123 2.29 -2.63 17.31
C GLY A 123 1.36 -2.43 16.11
N CYS A 124 0.42 -1.52 16.24
CA CYS A 124 -0.54 -1.17 15.18
C CYS A 124 -0.95 0.30 15.25
N SER A 125 -0.89 1.02 14.11
CA SER A 125 -1.32 2.43 14.01
C SER A 125 -2.63 2.62 13.25
N SER A 126 -3.17 1.56 12.66
CA SER A 126 -4.39 1.62 11.86
C SER A 126 -5.62 1.44 12.74
N LYS A 127 -6.49 2.47 12.80
CA LYS A 127 -7.77 2.39 13.52
C LYS A 127 -8.63 1.23 13.03
N ARG A 128 -8.67 1.01 11.70
CA ARG A 128 -9.36 -0.12 11.09
C ARG A 128 -8.93 -1.47 11.67
N ARG A 129 -7.62 -1.67 11.79
CA ARG A 129 -7.05 -2.91 12.34
C ARG A 129 -7.30 -3.03 13.84
N ILE A 130 -7.07 -1.95 14.59
CA ILE A 130 -7.22 -1.94 16.06
C ILE A 130 -8.63 -2.36 16.46
N LEU A 131 -9.66 -1.79 15.84
CA LEU A 131 -11.05 -2.12 16.17
C LEU A 131 -11.36 -3.61 15.95
N GLN A 132 -10.93 -4.18 14.83
CA GLN A 132 -11.16 -5.59 14.53
C GLN A 132 -10.30 -6.51 15.42
N LEU A 133 -9.07 -6.10 15.76
CA LEU A 133 -8.21 -6.85 16.67
C LEU A 133 -8.72 -6.85 18.11
N GLN A 134 -9.45 -5.83 18.54
CA GLN A 134 -10.07 -5.78 19.86
C GLN A 134 -11.13 -6.87 20.03
N GLU A 135 -11.81 -7.26 18.95
CA GLU A 135 -12.75 -8.39 18.96
C GLU A 135 -12.00 -9.73 18.97
N LEU A 136 -10.93 -9.86 18.16
CA LEU A 136 -10.14 -11.10 18.09
C LEU A 136 -9.29 -11.35 19.34
N TYR A 137 -8.77 -10.29 19.95
CA TYR A 137 -7.86 -10.32 21.09
C TYR A 137 -8.31 -9.30 22.16
N PRO A 138 -9.42 -9.54 22.89
CA PRO A 138 -9.97 -8.56 23.85
C PRO A 138 -9.00 -8.16 24.98
N GLN A 139 -8.03 -9.02 25.31
CA GLN A 139 -7.01 -8.76 26.33
C GLN A 139 -5.79 -7.98 25.80
N ALA A 140 -5.70 -7.79 24.48
CA ALA A 140 -4.52 -7.13 23.89
C ALA A 140 -4.56 -5.62 24.11
N THR A 141 -3.41 -5.03 24.37
CA THR A 141 -3.18 -3.59 24.28
C THR A 141 -2.52 -3.24 22.94
N PHE A 142 -2.67 -2.00 22.49
CA PHE A 142 -2.16 -1.54 21.20
C PHE A 142 -1.29 -0.32 21.37
N ALA A 143 -0.18 -0.29 20.63
CA ALA A 143 0.70 0.87 20.60
C ALA A 143 1.06 1.26 19.16
N THR A 144 1.20 2.57 18.94
CA THR A 144 1.55 3.11 17.62
C THR A 144 2.94 2.69 17.22
N VAL A 145 3.08 2.18 16.00
CA VAL A 145 4.36 1.87 15.36
C VAL A 145 4.52 2.66 14.06
N ARG A 146 5.60 3.45 13.97
CA ARG A 146 5.94 4.27 12.80
C ARG A 146 7.19 3.76 12.11
N GLY A 147 7.33 4.14 10.84
CA GLY A 147 8.41 3.74 9.95
C GLY A 147 7.92 2.82 8.82
N ASN A 148 8.82 2.52 7.88
CA ASN A 148 8.56 1.54 6.82
C ASN A 148 8.52 0.11 7.40
N VAL A 149 8.19 -0.88 6.57
CA VAL A 149 8.04 -2.28 7.01
C VAL A 149 9.29 -2.79 7.72
N LEU A 150 10.48 -2.56 7.15
CA LEU A 150 11.74 -3.03 7.73
C LEU A 150 12.05 -2.38 9.08
N THR A 151 11.78 -1.08 9.21
CA THR A 151 11.93 -0.36 10.48
C THR A 151 10.98 -0.92 11.55
N ARG A 152 9.75 -1.26 11.17
CA ARG A 152 8.77 -1.85 12.11
C ARG A 152 9.19 -3.23 12.54
N LEU A 153 9.65 -4.09 11.61
CA LEU A 153 10.16 -5.43 11.94
C LEU A 153 11.35 -5.35 12.88
N ARG A 154 12.30 -4.44 12.64
CA ARG A 154 13.41 -4.21 13.56
C ARG A 154 12.94 -3.85 14.98
N LYS A 155 11.99 -2.91 15.12
CA LYS A 155 11.41 -2.53 16.41
C LYS A 155 10.71 -3.70 17.10
N LEU A 156 10.08 -4.59 16.34
CA LEU A 156 9.49 -5.82 16.85
C LEU A 156 10.57 -6.74 17.45
N ASP A 157 11.63 -6.99 16.68
CA ASP A 157 12.72 -7.89 17.09
C ASP A 157 13.57 -7.32 18.24
N GLU A 158 13.61 -5.97 18.39
CA GLU A 158 14.14 -5.27 19.56
C GLU A 158 13.26 -5.43 20.82
N GLY A 159 12.10 -6.10 20.70
CA GLY A 159 11.22 -6.41 21.83
C GLY A 159 10.27 -5.30 22.27
N ASN A 160 10.08 -4.27 21.44
CA ASN A 160 9.17 -3.15 21.75
C ASN A 160 7.68 -3.55 21.70
N PHE A 161 7.36 -4.65 21.01
CA PHE A 161 5.99 -5.11 20.77
C PHE A 161 5.89 -6.63 20.92
N SER A 162 4.70 -7.14 21.25
CA SER A 162 4.40 -8.57 21.23
C SER A 162 4.19 -9.12 19.83
N ALA A 163 3.65 -8.28 18.95
CA ALA A 163 3.44 -8.58 17.54
C ALA A 163 3.30 -7.30 16.72
N LEU A 164 3.34 -7.43 15.40
CA LEU A 164 2.90 -6.40 14.45
C LEU A 164 1.76 -6.91 13.58
N ILE A 165 0.90 -5.99 13.15
CA ILE A 165 -0.07 -6.27 12.09
C ILE A 165 0.36 -5.56 10.82
N LEU A 166 0.66 -6.35 9.80
CA LEU A 166 1.15 -5.87 8.51
C LEU A 166 0.24 -6.40 7.39
N ALA A 167 0.39 -5.89 6.16
CA ALA A 167 -0.28 -6.44 4.99
C ALA A 167 0.59 -7.53 4.36
N ALA A 168 0.02 -8.70 4.08
CA ALA A 168 0.69 -9.82 3.43
C ALA A 168 1.42 -9.40 2.15
N ALA A 169 0.74 -8.66 1.26
CA ALA A 169 1.31 -8.17 0.01
C ALA A 169 2.61 -7.38 0.19
N GLY A 170 2.76 -6.64 1.29
CA GLY A 170 3.98 -5.89 1.58
C GLY A 170 5.16 -6.80 1.93
N LEU A 171 4.93 -7.83 2.74
CA LEU A 171 5.96 -8.81 3.11
C LEU A 171 6.35 -9.67 1.92
N LYS A 172 5.37 -10.17 1.14
CA LYS A 172 5.60 -10.95 -0.08
C LYS A 172 6.48 -10.20 -1.07
N ARG A 173 6.16 -8.93 -1.36
CA ARG A 173 6.96 -8.09 -2.27
C ARG A 173 8.38 -7.84 -1.77
N LEU A 174 8.59 -7.85 -0.45
CA LEU A 174 9.91 -7.72 0.16
C LEU A 174 10.68 -9.06 0.24
N GLY A 175 10.05 -10.20 -0.10
CA GLY A 175 10.62 -11.54 0.07
C GLY A 175 10.77 -11.92 1.56
N LEU A 176 9.79 -11.52 2.39
CA LEU A 176 9.78 -11.72 3.85
C LEU A 176 8.56 -12.53 4.30
N GLU A 177 8.12 -13.47 3.47
CA GLU A 177 6.95 -14.31 3.76
C GLU A 177 7.18 -15.20 4.98
N GLU A 178 8.41 -15.63 5.21
CA GLU A 178 8.81 -16.41 6.38
C GLU A 178 8.60 -15.69 7.71
N ARG A 179 8.42 -14.35 7.69
CA ARG A 179 8.11 -13.55 8.89
C ARG A 179 6.63 -13.59 9.25
N ILE A 180 5.77 -14.14 8.39
CA ILE A 180 4.34 -14.22 8.65
C ILE A 180 4.08 -15.36 9.64
N SER A 181 3.60 -15.02 10.84
CA SER A 181 3.25 -16.00 11.86
C SER A 181 1.81 -16.52 11.70
N ARG A 182 0.87 -15.64 11.28
CA ARG A 182 -0.53 -16.00 11.03
C ARG A 182 -1.13 -15.08 9.97
N PHE A 183 -1.85 -15.65 9.02
CA PHE A 183 -2.76 -14.91 8.15
C PHE A 183 -4.07 -14.66 8.89
N LEU A 184 -4.63 -13.47 8.74
CA LEU A 184 -5.95 -13.11 9.25
C LEU A 184 -6.90 -13.13 8.05
N GLU A 185 -7.84 -14.07 8.07
CA GLU A 185 -8.77 -14.22 6.95
C GLU A 185 -9.70 -13.00 6.83
N PRO A 186 -10.23 -12.68 5.63
CA PRO A 186 -11.07 -11.49 5.44
C PRO A 186 -12.31 -11.45 6.35
N GLU A 187 -12.81 -12.62 6.77
CA GLU A 187 -13.92 -12.76 7.73
C GLU A 187 -13.50 -12.39 9.16
N GLU A 188 -12.23 -12.53 9.49
CA GLU A 188 -11.66 -12.13 10.79
C GLU A 188 -11.20 -10.67 10.77
N MET A 189 -10.64 -10.24 9.64
CA MET A 189 -10.11 -8.89 9.47
C MET A 189 -10.32 -8.39 8.03
N ILE A 190 -11.35 -7.60 7.83
CA ILE A 190 -11.65 -7.01 6.53
C ILE A 190 -10.50 -6.09 6.11
N PRO A 191 -9.89 -6.31 4.93
CA PRO A 191 -8.76 -5.52 4.44
C PRO A 191 -9.07 -4.03 4.23
N ALA A 192 -8.04 -3.23 4.04
CA ALA A 192 -8.21 -1.85 3.58
C ALA A 192 -8.58 -1.82 2.09
N ALA A 193 -9.39 -0.85 1.69
CA ALA A 193 -9.77 -0.65 0.28
C ALA A 193 -8.52 -0.55 -0.62
N GLY A 194 -8.46 -1.41 -1.64
CA GLY A 194 -7.33 -1.51 -2.56
C GLY A 194 -6.10 -2.20 -1.98
N GLN A 195 -6.17 -2.86 -0.82
CA GLN A 195 -5.03 -3.61 -0.28
C GLN A 195 -4.63 -4.73 -1.23
N GLY A 196 -3.32 -4.88 -1.47
CA GLY A 196 -2.74 -5.83 -2.41
C GLY A 196 -2.55 -5.27 -3.83
N ILE A 197 -3.23 -4.21 -4.22
CA ILE A 197 -3.19 -3.63 -5.57
C ILE A 197 -2.17 -2.49 -5.64
N LEU A 198 -1.44 -2.43 -6.76
CA LEU A 198 -0.68 -1.25 -7.16
C LEU A 198 -1.54 -0.37 -8.06
N GLY A 199 -1.63 0.91 -7.74
CA GLY A 199 -2.22 1.91 -8.61
C GLY A 199 -1.13 2.64 -9.38
N ILE A 200 -1.29 2.71 -10.69
CA ILE A 200 -0.41 3.48 -11.56
C ILE A 200 -1.11 4.80 -11.88
N GLN A 201 -0.48 5.90 -11.54
CA GLN A 201 -0.99 7.24 -11.77
C GLN A 201 -0.22 7.90 -12.91
N GLY A 202 -0.92 8.64 -13.76
CA GLY A 202 -0.34 9.40 -14.85
C GLY A 202 -1.12 10.70 -15.09
N ARG A 203 -0.74 11.48 -16.10
CA ARG A 203 -1.42 12.71 -16.49
C ARG A 203 -2.64 12.41 -17.38
N ALA A 204 -3.74 13.12 -17.17
CA ALA A 204 -4.90 13.00 -18.03
C ALA A 204 -4.56 13.37 -19.51
N GLY A 205 -5.20 12.67 -20.44
CA GLY A 205 -5.05 12.94 -21.88
C GLY A 205 -3.78 12.40 -22.53
N GLU A 206 -2.91 11.72 -21.79
CA GLU A 206 -1.73 11.06 -22.37
C GLU A 206 -2.01 9.60 -22.74
N ASP A 207 -1.17 9.03 -23.62
CA ASP A 207 -1.31 7.66 -24.13
C ASP A 207 -0.58 6.65 -23.23
N TYR A 208 -1.34 5.80 -22.57
CA TYR A 208 -0.88 4.72 -21.67
C TYR A 208 -1.24 3.32 -22.16
N ARG A 209 -1.57 3.15 -23.46
CA ARG A 209 -1.92 1.83 -24.03
C ARG A 209 -0.86 0.76 -23.82
N PHE A 210 0.38 1.14 -23.58
CA PHE A 210 1.45 0.21 -23.20
C PHE A 210 1.23 -0.45 -21.82
N LEU A 211 0.26 0.02 -21.03
CA LEU A 211 -0.18 -0.59 -19.77
C LEU A 211 -1.47 -1.40 -19.89
N ASP A 212 -2.11 -1.49 -21.06
CA ASP A 212 -3.42 -2.14 -21.21
C ASP A 212 -3.41 -3.60 -20.72
N THR A 213 -2.36 -4.36 -21.03
CA THR A 213 -2.22 -5.76 -20.58
C THR A 213 -1.67 -5.89 -19.15
N TYR A 214 -1.16 -4.80 -18.56
CA TYR A 214 -0.84 -4.73 -17.14
C TYR A 214 -2.09 -4.47 -16.29
N ASN A 215 -3.04 -3.75 -16.85
CA ASN A 215 -4.25 -3.33 -16.16
C ASN A 215 -5.19 -4.52 -15.97
N ASP A 216 -5.27 -5.01 -14.74
CA ASP A 216 -6.17 -6.10 -14.36
C ASP A 216 -7.58 -5.54 -14.13
N ALA A 217 -8.53 -5.95 -14.97
CA ALA A 217 -9.90 -5.42 -14.94
C ALA A 217 -10.64 -5.79 -13.65
N ASP A 218 -10.48 -7.02 -13.16
CA ASP A 218 -11.14 -7.48 -11.93
C ASP A 218 -10.61 -6.74 -10.70
N ALA A 219 -9.29 -6.62 -10.60
CA ALA A 219 -8.66 -5.86 -9.52
C ALA A 219 -9.07 -4.39 -9.55
N ARG A 220 -9.16 -3.80 -10.75
CA ARG A 220 -9.64 -2.42 -10.95
C ARG A 220 -11.06 -2.25 -10.44
N ASP A 221 -11.98 -3.11 -10.86
CA ASP A 221 -13.41 -2.99 -10.56
C ASP A 221 -13.66 -3.23 -9.06
N CYS A 222 -13.00 -4.23 -8.47
CA CYS A 222 -13.00 -4.42 -7.01
C CYS A 222 -12.46 -3.18 -6.27
N ALA A 223 -11.32 -2.66 -6.70
CA ALA A 223 -10.70 -1.47 -6.09
C ALA A 223 -11.59 -0.23 -6.17
N LEU A 224 -12.23 0.00 -7.31
CA LEU A 224 -13.13 1.14 -7.51
C LEU A 224 -14.37 1.01 -6.64
N CYS A 225 -14.96 -0.19 -6.51
CA CYS A 225 -16.07 -0.49 -5.62
C CYS A 225 -15.69 -0.22 -4.15
N GLU A 226 -14.59 -0.79 -3.67
CA GLU A 226 -14.09 -0.62 -2.30
C GLU A 226 -13.82 0.86 -1.98
N ARG A 227 -13.15 1.58 -2.89
CA ARG A 227 -12.86 3.01 -2.73
C ARG A 227 -14.11 3.87 -2.77
N ALA A 228 -15.11 3.53 -3.60
CA ALA A 228 -16.39 4.22 -3.64
C ALA A 228 -17.14 4.07 -2.32
N PHE A 229 -17.18 2.87 -1.75
CA PHE A 229 -17.78 2.59 -0.44
C PHE A 229 -17.11 3.45 0.66
N VAL A 230 -15.78 3.40 0.76
CA VAL A 230 -15.03 4.19 1.75
C VAL A 230 -15.25 5.68 1.57
N ARG A 231 -15.33 6.16 0.32
CA ARG A 231 -15.56 7.58 0.00
C ARG A 231 -16.94 8.06 0.42
N ILE A 232 -18.00 7.23 0.21
CA ILE A 232 -19.38 7.57 0.59
C ILE A 232 -19.50 7.71 2.11
N LEU A 233 -18.75 6.92 2.86
CA LEU A 233 -18.70 7.00 4.33
C LEU A 233 -17.75 8.11 4.84
N ASP A 234 -17.30 9.01 3.96
CA ASP A 234 -16.28 10.06 4.25
C ASP A 234 -15.01 9.48 4.91
N GLY A 235 -14.69 8.24 4.55
CA GLY A 235 -13.52 7.52 5.05
C GLY A 235 -12.24 7.89 4.29
N GLY A 236 -11.11 7.48 4.85
CA GLY A 236 -9.77 7.65 4.27
C GLY A 236 -8.76 6.72 4.94
N CYS A 237 -7.48 6.92 4.67
CA CYS A 237 -6.41 6.06 5.20
C CYS A 237 -6.37 5.99 6.75
N SER A 238 -6.89 7.00 7.44
CA SER A 238 -6.93 7.09 8.91
C SER A 238 -8.28 6.71 9.52
N SER A 239 -9.32 6.50 8.70
CA SER A 239 -10.65 6.15 9.20
C SER A 239 -10.75 4.66 9.53
N PRO A 240 -11.67 4.27 10.44
CA PRO A 240 -11.91 2.88 10.81
C PRO A 240 -12.84 2.17 9.80
N VAL A 241 -12.72 2.49 8.52
CA VAL A 241 -13.55 1.89 7.46
C VAL A 241 -12.77 0.82 6.73
N ALA A 242 -13.40 -0.33 6.52
CA ALA A 242 -12.87 -1.46 5.76
C ALA A 242 -13.82 -1.80 4.61
N ALA A 243 -13.27 -2.29 3.50
CA ALA A 243 -14.05 -2.81 2.39
C ALA A 243 -13.22 -3.83 1.61
N HIS A 244 -13.82 -4.94 1.27
CA HIS A 244 -13.23 -5.97 0.43
C HIS A 244 -14.26 -6.48 -0.56
N ALA A 245 -14.04 -6.21 -1.84
CA ALA A 245 -14.86 -6.69 -2.93
C ALA A 245 -14.25 -7.94 -3.56
N LEU A 246 -15.09 -8.89 -3.91
CA LEU A 246 -14.73 -10.11 -4.62
C LEU A 246 -15.35 -10.07 -6.02
N SER A 247 -14.56 -10.43 -7.03
CA SER A 247 -15.10 -10.68 -8.37
C SER A 247 -15.77 -12.06 -8.36
N LEU A 248 -17.03 -12.11 -8.77
CA LEU A 248 -17.79 -13.34 -8.90
C LEU A 248 -17.62 -14.01 -10.28
N ILE A 249 -16.75 -13.46 -11.15
CA ILE A 249 -16.53 -13.98 -12.50
C ILE A 249 -15.82 -15.36 -12.48
N HIS A 250 -15.24 -15.73 -11.35
CA HIS A 250 -14.47 -16.97 -11.17
C HIS A 250 -15.08 -17.92 -10.12
N ILE A 251 -16.37 -17.77 -9.81
CA ILE A 251 -17.12 -18.73 -8.97
C ILE A 251 -17.80 -19.76 -9.84
#